data_0082dffff2788b30aecb7f6a902c17ea
#
_entry.id   0082dffff2788b30aecb7f6a902c17ea
#
_cell.length_a   1.000
_cell.length_b   1.000
_cell.length_c   1.000
_cell.angle_alpha   90.00
_cell.angle_beta   90.00
_cell.angle_gamma   90.00
#
_symmetry.space_group_name_H-M   'P 1'
#
loop_
_entity.id
_entity.type
_entity.pdbx_description
1 polymer ?
#
loop_
_entity_poly.entity_id
_entity_poly.type
_entity_poly.pdbx_seq_one_letter_code
_entity_poly.pdbx_strand_id
1 'polypeptide(L)'
;MTEASGAAAGMLAATDPENPPALRPLAELSAALYPEFLARIEELSGEQIAIRTRRTIQGAQEMPRHFRELTPAELEAAAPGIAANKLHFFSIYEQSLDPRDLARALPKAVRAAGIDLLENTEIGVTRERRQTVEIETSSGPWSADNLIHASGAWAARLSGIPISPRKGQMVMVEEPGQARLNAVLRTPEIYLVPRGDGRIVIGATVEDAGFDKQVENSAIAGLLNSAAALWPPVREARVVESWAGLRPATPDGLPVIDACGERCWIAGGHFRNGILLAPGTARLLREMMSGEMHSVDARNFACGRFAAATEHVELIRYDPA
;
A
#
# COMPACT_ATOMS: atom_id res chain seq x y z
N MET A 1 -7.71 10.59 -0.14
CA MET A 1 -6.58 9.69 0.26
C MET A 1 -5.29 10.51 0.28
N THR A 2 -5.00 11.15 1.41
CA THR A 2 -3.84 12.05 1.58
C THR A 2 -2.68 11.39 2.33
N GLU A 3 -2.90 10.18 2.87
CA GLU A 3 -1.94 9.42 3.68
C GLU A 3 -1.27 8.29 2.86
N ALA A 4 -0.90 7.19 3.49
CA ALA A 4 -0.09 6.11 2.91
C ALA A 4 -0.55 5.66 1.51
N SER A 5 -1.86 5.57 1.27
CA SER A 5 -2.40 5.13 -0.03
C SER A 5 -2.13 6.14 -1.15
N GLY A 6 -2.27 7.45 -0.88
CA GLY A 6 -1.95 8.51 -1.86
C GLY A 6 -0.45 8.69 -2.08
N ALA A 7 0.36 8.30 -1.10
CA ALA A 7 1.81 8.34 -1.18
C ALA A 7 2.42 7.12 -1.89
N ALA A 8 1.67 6.03 -2.08
CA ALA A 8 2.20 4.77 -2.60
C ALA A 8 2.66 4.86 -4.07
N ALA A 9 3.57 3.97 -4.44
CA ALA A 9 4.03 3.85 -5.84
C ALA A 9 3.01 3.16 -6.76
N GLY A 10 2.07 2.39 -6.22
CA GLY A 10 0.97 1.79 -6.97
C GLY A 10 1.27 0.50 -7.71
N MET A 11 2.31 -0.22 -7.31
CA MET A 11 2.58 -1.56 -7.82
C MET A 11 1.56 -2.56 -7.26
N LEU A 12 0.98 -3.40 -8.12
CA LEU A 12 0.12 -4.52 -7.77
C LEU A 12 0.96 -5.81 -7.75
N ALA A 13 1.94 -5.84 -6.85
CA ALA A 13 3.05 -6.78 -6.82
C ALA A 13 2.69 -8.03 -5.99
N ALA A 14 1.73 -8.84 -6.46
CA ALA A 14 1.28 -10.04 -5.76
C ALA A 14 2.36 -11.12 -5.63
N THR A 15 3.30 -11.14 -6.55
CA THR A 15 4.40 -12.12 -6.62
C THR A 15 5.77 -11.55 -6.22
N ASP A 16 5.76 -10.37 -5.55
CA ASP A 16 6.99 -9.79 -5.01
C ASP A 16 7.69 -10.79 -4.08
N PRO A 17 8.95 -11.16 -4.35
CA PRO A 17 9.68 -12.15 -3.54
C PRO A 17 9.92 -11.71 -2.09
N GLU A 18 9.81 -10.42 -1.80
CA GLU A 18 9.93 -9.89 -0.43
C GLU A 18 8.63 -9.95 0.36
N ASN A 19 7.52 -10.35 -0.25
CA ASN A 19 6.27 -10.54 0.49
C ASN A 19 6.35 -11.78 1.37
N PRO A 20 5.86 -11.72 2.63
CA PRO A 20 5.72 -12.91 3.47
C PRO A 20 4.92 -14.00 2.73
N PRO A 21 5.37 -15.28 2.74
CA PRO A 21 4.65 -16.35 2.04
C PRO A 21 3.18 -16.48 2.43
N ALA A 22 2.85 -16.22 3.70
CA ALA A 22 1.47 -16.26 4.21
C ALA A 22 0.56 -15.18 3.61
N LEU A 23 1.12 -14.12 3.03
CA LEU A 23 0.37 -13.06 2.35
C LEU A 23 -0.11 -13.46 0.96
N ARG A 24 0.58 -14.41 0.33
CA ARG A 24 0.42 -14.74 -1.09
C ARG A 24 -1.02 -15.06 -1.50
N PRO A 25 -1.79 -15.91 -0.76
CA PRO A 25 -3.17 -16.22 -1.16
C PRO A 25 -4.06 -14.96 -1.22
N LEU A 26 -3.93 -14.04 -0.24
CA LEU A 26 -4.67 -12.79 -0.22
C LEU A 26 -4.22 -11.85 -1.34
N ALA A 27 -2.92 -11.78 -1.61
CA ALA A 27 -2.36 -10.95 -2.66
C ALA A 27 -2.82 -11.40 -4.06
N GLU A 28 -2.83 -12.70 -4.32
CA GLU A 28 -3.32 -13.31 -5.58
C GLU A 28 -4.83 -13.10 -5.75
N LEU A 29 -5.64 -13.35 -4.72
CA LEU A 29 -7.07 -13.04 -4.71
C LEU A 29 -7.30 -11.55 -5.04
N SER A 30 -6.58 -10.68 -4.36
CA SER A 30 -6.75 -9.24 -4.52
C SER A 30 -6.38 -8.77 -5.93
N ALA A 31 -5.27 -9.27 -6.47
CA ALA A 31 -4.86 -8.97 -7.85
C ALA A 31 -5.92 -9.44 -8.88
N ALA A 32 -6.53 -10.62 -8.64
CA ALA A 32 -7.61 -11.13 -9.49
C ALA A 32 -8.89 -10.29 -9.45
N LEU A 33 -9.19 -9.64 -8.32
CA LEU A 33 -10.35 -8.75 -8.15
C LEU A 33 -10.15 -7.36 -8.77
N TYR A 34 -8.92 -6.97 -9.08
CA TYR A 34 -8.63 -5.60 -9.54
C TYR A 34 -9.39 -5.18 -10.79
N PRO A 35 -9.55 -6.00 -11.84
CA PRO A 35 -10.30 -5.59 -13.04
C PRO A 35 -11.76 -5.18 -12.72
N GLU A 36 -12.47 -5.97 -11.93
CA GLU A 36 -13.84 -5.69 -11.51
C GLU A 36 -13.89 -4.46 -10.56
N PHE A 37 -12.96 -4.38 -9.63
CA PHE A 37 -12.85 -3.27 -8.68
C PHE A 37 -12.65 -1.93 -9.41
N LEU A 38 -11.74 -1.85 -10.38
CA LEU A 38 -11.52 -0.63 -11.15
C LEU A 38 -12.72 -0.29 -12.02
N ALA A 39 -13.29 -1.27 -12.73
CA ALA A 39 -14.47 -1.06 -13.56
C ALA A 39 -15.64 -0.50 -12.73
N ARG A 40 -15.84 -1.01 -11.51
CA ARG A 40 -16.92 -0.51 -10.63
C ARG A 40 -16.66 0.93 -10.16
N ILE A 41 -15.41 1.27 -9.84
CA ILE A 41 -15.06 2.64 -9.45
C ILE A 41 -15.24 3.58 -10.64
N GLU A 42 -14.78 3.20 -11.83
CA GLU A 42 -14.94 4.00 -13.07
C GLU A 42 -16.42 4.24 -13.39
N GLU A 43 -17.25 3.21 -13.31
CA GLU A 43 -18.71 3.32 -13.51
C GLU A 43 -19.36 4.33 -12.55
N LEU A 44 -19.02 4.25 -11.27
CA LEU A 44 -19.61 5.09 -10.24
C LEU A 44 -19.06 6.52 -10.21
N SER A 45 -17.78 6.69 -10.51
CA SER A 45 -17.10 7.99 -10.39
C SER A 45 -17.07 8.79 -11.66
N GLY A 46 -17.17 8.13 -12.83
CA GLY A 46 -16.89 8.73 -14.14
C GLY A 46 -15.39 9.02 -14.38
N GLU A 47 -14.50 8.59 -13.48
CA GLU A 47 -13.04 8.80 -13.56
C GLU A 47 -12.36 7.54 -14.07
N GLN A 48 -11.51 7.66 -15.10
CA GLN A 48 -10.73 6.54 -15.60
C GLN A 48 -9.48 6.30 -14.75
N ILE A 49 -9.22 5.02 -14.42
CA ILE A 49 -8.05 4.59 -13.65
C ILE A 49 -7.20 3.66 -14.51
N ALA A 50 -6.19 4.24 -15.16
CA ALA A 50 -5.38 3.51 -16.11
C ALA A 50 -4.35 2.58 -15.45
N ILE A 51 -4.24 1.35 -15.96
CA ILE A 51 -3.07 0.49 -15.71
C ILE A 51 -1.89 1.08 -16.47
N ARG A 52 -0.85 1.49 -15.74
CA ARG A 52 0.33 2.19 -16.28
C ARG A 52 1.36 1.24 -16.86
N THR A 53 1.62 0.13 -16.16
CA THR A 53 2.51 -0.94 -16.65
C THR A 53 1.86 -2.30 -16.40
N ARG A 54 2.33 -3.32 -17.14
CA ARG A 54 1.87 -4.71 -16.99
C ARG A 54 3.03 -5.67 -16.71
N ARG A 55 4.19 -5.12 -16.44
CA ARG A 55 5.42 -5.88 -16.25
C ARG A 55 6.36 -5.19 -15.27
N THR A 56 6.99 -6.02 -14.42
CA THR A 56 8.11 -5.62 -13.56
C THR A 56 9.36 -6.34 -14.05
N ILE A 57 10.44 -5.58 -14.23
CA ILE A 57 11.80 -6.11 -14.41
C ILE A 57 12.41 -6.17 -13.01
N GLN A 58 12.55 -7.37 -12.49
CA GLN A 58 13.10 -7.63 -11.16
C GLN A 58 14.58 -7.93 -11.26
N GLY A 59 15.39 -7.15 -10.56
CA GLY A 59 16.80 -7.45 -10.31
C GLY A 59 16.96 -8.19 -8.98
N ALA A 60 17.80 -9.21 -8.95
CA ALA A 60 18.11 -9.99 -7.77
C ALA A 60 19.59 -10.42 -7.75
N GLN A 61 20.13 -10.68 -6.56
CA GLN A 61 21.51 -11.19 -6.43
C GLN A 61 21.63 -12.65 -6.85
N GLU A 62 20.57 -13.43 -6.68
CA GLU A 62 20.49 -14.82 -7.10
C GLU A 62 19.27 -15.01 -8.00
N MET A 63 19.43 -15.83 -9.05
CA MET A 63 18.35 -16.13 -9.98
C MET A 63 17.35 -17.13 -9.36
N PRO A 64 16.06 -16.76 -9.20
CA PRO A 64 15.08 -17.70 -8.67
C PRO A 64 14.80 -18.84 -9.67
N ARG A 65 14.70 -20.07 -9.19
CA ARG A 65 14.63 -21.31 -10.02
C ARG A 65 13.50 -21.35 -11.05
N HIS A 66 12.43 -20.60 -10.83
CA HIS A 66 11.23 -20.64 -11.67
C HIS A 66 11.17 -19.51 -12.71
N PHE A 67 12.19 -18.67 -12.75
CA PHE A 67 12.26 -17.56 -13.72
C PHE A 67 13.40 -17.78 -14.72
N ARG A 68 13.22 -17.25 -15.91
CA ARG A 68 14.27 -17.16 -16.93
C ARG A 68 14.95 -15.81 -16.83
N GLU A 69 16.26 -15.80 -16.87
CA GLU A 69 17.03 -14.57 -16.96
C GLU A 69 16.78 -13.86 -18.29
N LEU A 70 16.65 -12.55 -18.25
CA LEU A 70 16.53 -11.73 -19.45
C LEU A 70 17.88 -11.65 -20.16
N THR A 71 17.85 -11.76 -21.47
CA THR A 71 19.02 -11.48 -22.30
C THR A 71 19.35 -9.98 -22.25
N PRO A 72 20.61 -9.57 -22.53
CA PRO A 72 20.97 -8.14 -22.61
C PRO A 72 20.07 -7.33 -23.55
N ALA A 73 19.65 -7.93 -24.68
CA ALA A 73 18.77 -7.27 -25.65
C ALA A 73 17.34 -7.07 -25.10
N GLU A 74 16.78 -8.07 -24.38
CA GLU A 74 15.46 -7.95 -23.73
C GLU A 74 15.50 -6.92 -22.60
N LEU A 75 16.59 -6.88 -21.84
CA LEU A 75 16.78 -5.93 -20.75
C LEU A 75 16.91 -4.51 -21.28
N GLU A 76 17.72 -4.29 -22.31
CA GLU A 76 17.86 -3.00 -22.99
C GLU A 76 16.53 -2.53 -23.60
N ALA A 77 15.75 -3.43 -24.20
CA ALA A 77 14.42 -3.09 -24.73
C ALA A 77 13.41 -2.70 -23.64
N ALA A 78 13.51 -3.26 -22.42
CA ALA A 78 12.62 -2.97 -21.31
C ALA A 78 13.03 -1.71 -20.53
N ALA A 79 14.33 -1.49 -20.37
CA ALA A 79 14.92 -0.40 -19.61
C ALA A 79 16.20 0.11 -20.31
N PRO A 80 16.06 0.94 -21.37
CA PRO A 80 17.19 1.44 -22.16
C PRO A 80 18.23 2.15 -21.27
N GLY A 81 19.49 1.72 -21.40
CA GLY A 81 20.60 2.28 -20.63
C GLY A 81 20.71 1.75 -19.20
N ILE A 82 20.06 0.64 -18.87
CA ILE A 82 20.17 0.01 -17.55
C ILE A 82 21.61 -0.46 -17.28
N ALA A 83 22.07 -0.28 -16.04
CA ALA A 83 23.34 -0.83 -15.59
C ALA A 83 23.07 -2.17 -14.88
N ALA A 84 23.54 -3.28 -15.45
CA ALA A 84 23.27 -4.62 -14.92
C ALA A 84 23.93 -4.92 -13.55
N ASN A 85 24.99 -4.22 -13.16
CA ASN A 85 25.63 -4.17 -11.83
C ASN A 85 25.70 -5.51 -11.07
N LYS A 86 26.03 -6.62 -11.73
CA LYS A 86 26.08 -7.99 -11.14
C LYS A 86 24.73 -8.54 -10.65
N LEU A 87 23.61 -7.91 -10.99
CA LEU A 87 22.29 -8.45 -10.71
C LEU A 87 21.83 -9.34 -11.86
N HIS A 88 21.07 -10.36 -11.51
CA HIS A 88 20.29 -11.14 -12.46
C HIS A 88 18.92 -10.49 -12.65
N PHE A 89 18.49 -10.32 -13.88
CA PHE A 89 17.21 -9.68 -14.20
C PHE A 89 16.23 -10.67 -14.82
N PHE A 90 15.00 -10.64 -14.34
CA PHE A 90 13.90 -11.44 -14.87
C PHE A 90 12.60 -10.62 -14.94
N SER A 91 11.65 -11.09 -15.72
CA SER A 91 10.37 -10.39 -15.91
C SER A 91 9.27 -11.06 -15.11
N ILE A 92 8.47 -10.25 -14.42
CA ILE A 92 7.27 -10.68 -13.70
C ILE A 92 6.07 -9.96 -14.32
N TYR A 93 4.95 -10.69 -14.50
CA TYR A 93 3.69 -10.08 -14.89
C TYR A 93 3.02 -9.47 -13.66
N GLU A 94 3.22 -8.19 -13.47
CA GLU A 94 2.64 -7.38 -12.40
C GLU A 94 2.18 -6.05 -12.98
N GLN A 95 1.01 -5.58 -12.54
CA GLN A 95 0.46 -4.31 -12.98
C GLN A 95 0.89 -3.17 -12.07
N SER A 96 0.86 -1.96 -12.59
CA SER A 96 0.92 -0.75 -11.77
C SER A 96 -0.15 0.25 -12.21
N LEU A 97 -0.59 1.07 -11.27
CA LEU A 97 -1.50 2.20 -11.48
C LEU A 97 -0.98 3.43 -10.73
N ASP A 98 -1.58 4.59 -10.98
CA ASP A 98 -1.33 5.75 -10.13
C ASP A 98 -2.33 5.76 -8.97
N PRO A 99 -1.91 5.59 -7.70
CA PRO A 99 -2.82 5.64 -6.55
C PRO A 99 -3.54 6.98 -6.40
N ARG A 100 -3.02 8.04 -7.00
CA ARG A 100 -3.66 9.36 -7.02
C ARG A 100 -4.89 9.38 -7.91
N ASP A 101 -4.96 8.53 -8.94
CA ASP A 101 -6.17 8.33 -9.73
C ASP A 101 -7.27 7.69 -8.87
N LEU A 102 -6.94 6.66 -8.10
CA LEU A 102 -7.86 6.08 -7.10
C LEU A 102 -8.28 7.11 -6.05
N ALA A 103 -7.34 7.94 -5.58
CA ALA A 103 -7.62 8.98 -4.59
C ALA A 103 -8.64 10.02 -5.06
N ARG A 104 -8.67 10.30 -6.37
CA ARG A 104 -9.67 11.20 -6.98
C ARG A 104 -11.00 10.50 -7.22
N ALA A 105 -10.97 9.25 -7.67
CA ALA A 105 -12.16 8.49 -8.08
C ALA A 105 -12.97 7.96 -6.88
N LEU A 106 -12.31 7.40 -5.86
CA LEU A 106 -12.97 6.74 -4.74
C LEU A 106 -13.98 7.61 -3.99
N PRO A 107 -13.70 8.87 -3.61
CA PRO A 107 -14.70 9.70 -2.93
C PRO A 107 -15.94 9.95 -3.76
N LYS A 108 -15.79 10.07 -5.09
CA LYS A 108 -16.93 10.22 -6.02
C LYS A 108 -17.73 8.93 -6.11
N ALA A 109 -17.05 7.79 -6.26
CA ALA A 109 -17.68 6.47 -6.32
C ALA A 109 -18.46 6.15 -5.04
N VAL A 110 -17.90 6.44 -3.86
CA VAL A 110 -18.55 6.24 -2.56
C VAL A 110 -19.85 7.03 -2.47
N ARG A 111 -19.83 8.32 -2.83
CA ARG A 111 -21.04 9.16 -2.83
C ARG A 111 -22.06 8.69 -3.87
N ALA A 112 -21.62 8.31 -5.07
CA ALA A 112 -22.50 7.79 -6.12
C ALA A 112 -23.14 6.45 -5.74
N ALA A 113 -22.47 5.66 -4.89
CA ALA A 113 -23.04 4.44 -4.31
C ALA A 113 -24.03 4.70 -3.17
N GLY A 114 -24.34 5.96 -2.82
CA GLY A 114 -25.25 6.31 -1.74
C GLY A 114 -24.66 6.12 -0.34
N ILE A 115 -23.34 6.09 -0.22
CA ILE A 115 -22.63 5.95 1.06
C ILE A 115 -22.26 7.35 1.56
N ASP A 116 -22.60 7.65 2.80
CA ASP A 116 -22.23 8.91 3.44
C ASP A 116 -20.72 8.97 3.68
N LEU A 117 -20.10 10.03 3.20
CA LEU A 117 -18.68 10.29 3.38
C LEU A 117 -18.49 11.59 4.19
N LEU A 118 -18.09 11.42 5.43
CA LEU A 118 -17.82 12.53 6.36
C LEU A 118 -16.32 12.85 6.34
N GLU A 119 -15.97 13.92 5.64
CA GLU A 119 -14.60 14.43 5.59
C GLU A 119 -14.35 15.40 6.75
N ASN A 120 -13.07 15.57 7.12
CA ASN A 120 -12.65 16.46 8.20
C ASN A 120 -13.33 16.14 9.55
N THR A 121 -13.67 14.87 9.77
CA THR A 121 -14.31 14.37 11.00
C THR A 121 -13.33 13.45 11.71
N GLU A 122 -12.75 13.93 12.80
CA GLU A 122 -11.85 13.15 13.63
C GLU A 122 -12.63 12.23 14.55
N ILE A 123 -12.20 10.97 14.63
CA ILE A 123 -12.76 9.98 15.56
C ILE A 123 -11.88 9.98 16.83
N GLY A 124 -12.50 10.30 17.96
CA GLY A 124 -11.86 10.28 19.26
C GLY A 124 -11.94 8.91 19.93
N VAL A 125 -13.07 8.61 20.56
CA VAL A 125 -13.29 7.37 21.32
C VAL A 125 -14.39 6.55 20.70
N THR A 126 -14.20 5.23 20.70
CA THR A 126 -15.24 4.28 20.31
C THR A 126 -15.59 3.39 21.50
N ARG A 127 -16.88 3.14 21.72
CA ARG A 127 -17.37 2.29 22.83
C ARG A 127 -18.35 1.28 22.28
N GLU A 128 -17.98 0.02 22.38
CA GLU A 128 -18.89 -1.07 22.03
C GLU A 128 -19.97 -1.24 23.09
N ARG A 129 -21.22 -1.38 22.64
CA ARG A 129 -22.40 -1.66 23.44
C ARG A 129 -23.03 -2.97 22.95
N ARG A 130 -24.00 -3.48 23.71
CA ARG A 130 -24.67 -4.74 23.40
C ARG A 130 -25.28 -4.78 21.98
N GLN A 131 -25.80 -3.66 21.49
CA GLN A 131 -26.49 -3.59 20.17
C GLN A 131 -25.85 -2.64 19.18
N THR A 132 -24.98 -1.74 19.62
CA THR A 132 -24.40 -0.66 18.78
C THR A 132 -22.98 -0.39 19.18
N VAL A 133 -22.29 0.36 18.34
CA VAL A 133 -21.01 1.01 18.68
C VAL A 133 -21.24 2.50 18.74
N GLU A 134 -20.94 3.13 19.87
CA GLU A 134 -20.93 4.57 20.06
C GLU A 134 -19.58 5.12 19.59
N ILE A 135 -19.62 6.22 18.82
CA ILE A 135 -18.44 6.82 18.21
C ILE A 135 -18.46 8.31 18.54
N GLU A 136 -17.49 8.78 19.30
CA GLU A 136 -17.27 10.19 19.54
C GLU A 136 -16.47 10.79 18.37
N THR A 137 -16.98 11.86 17.78
CA THR A 137 -16.30 12.54 16.68
C THR A 137 -16.24 14.05 16.90
N SER A 138 -15.35 14.73 16.16
CA SER A 138 -15.24 16.19 16.19
C SER A 138 -16.52 16.92 15.74
N SER A 139 -17.44 16.23 15.05
CA SER A 139 -18.74 16.76 14.60
C SER A 139 -19.92 16.29 15.47
N GLY A 140 -19.67 15.63 16.60
CA GLY A 140 -20.66 15.12 17.52
C GLY A 140 -20.68 13.59 17.61
N PRO A 141 -21.57 13.03 18.47
CA PRO A 141 -21.64 11.59 18.67
C PRO A 141 -22.39 10.89 17.51
N TRP A 142 -21.92 9.69 17.16
CA TRP A 142 -22.52 8.78 16.20
C TRP A 142 -22.78 7.43 16.82
N SER A 143 -23.67 6.66 16.20
CA SER A 143 -23.92 5.27 16.55
C SER A 143 -24.06 4.43 15.29
N ALA A 144 -23.54 3.21 15.33
CA ALA A 144 -23.60 2.25 14.24
C ALA A 144 -23.78 0.82 14.77
N ASP A 145 -24.33 -0.07 13.93
CA ASP A 145 -24.48 -1.49 14.29
C ASP A 145 -23.12 -2.20 14.33
N ASN A 146 -22.21 -1.81 13.44
CA ASN A 146 -20.85 -2.32 13.36
C ASN A 146 -19.86 -1.19 13.05
N LEU A 147 -18.62 -1.34 13.48
CA LEU A 147 -17.52 -0.43 13.19
C LEU A 147 -16.37 -1.20 12.57
N ILE A 148 -15.81 -0.67 11.48
CA ILE A 148 -14.59 -1.17 10.87
C ILE A 148 -13.47 -0.14 11.07
N HIS A 149 -12.43 -0.52 11.81
CA HIS A 149 -11.23 0.28 11.95
C HIS A 149 -10.34 0.11 10.72
N ALA A 150 -10.29 1.12 9.84
CA ALA A 150 -9.43 1.16 8.66
C ALA A 150 -8.50 2.39 8.68
N SER A 151 -8.08 2.82 9.88
CA SER A 151 -7.38 4.07 10.16
C SER A 151 -5.86 4.04 9.88
N GLY A 152 -5.37 3.05 9.13
CA GLY A 152 -3.98 2.99 8.67
C GLY A 152 -2.97 3.04 9.81
N ALA A 153 -2.01 3.95 9.75
CA ALA A 153 -0.95 4.07 10.76
C ALA A 153 -1.47 4.51 12.16
N TRP A 154 -2.69 5.03 12.25
CA TRP A 154 -3.32 5.43 13.51
C TRP A 154 -4.16 4.33 14.14
N ALA A 155 -4.26 3.16 13.51
CA ALA A 155 -5.14 2.08 13.96
C ALA A 155 -4.84 1.60 15.39
N ALA A 156 -3.59 1.62 15.82
CA ALA A 156 -3.20 1.23 17.18
C ALA A 156 -3.89 2.06 18.28
N ARG A 157 -4.14 3.35 18.02
CA ARG A 157 -4.78 4.25 18.99
C ARG A 157 -6.24 3.88 19.27
N LEU A 158 -6.92 3.28 18.29
CA LEU A 158 -8.35 2.97 18.38
C LEU A 158 -8.60 1.49 18.69
N SER A 159 -7.72 0.59 18.29
CA SER A 159 -7.93 -0.86 18.38
C SER A 159 -7.03 -1.57 19.39
N GLY A 160 -5.95 -0.93 19.86
CA GLY A 160 -4.92 -1.58 20.69
C GLY A 160 -4.04 -2.59 19.92
N ILE A 161 -4.28 -2.82 18.64
CA ILE A 161 -3.48 -3.72 17.81
C ILE A 161 -2.11 -3.06 17.50
N PRO A 162 -0.97 -3.78 17.56
CA PRO A 162 0.36 -3.21 17.41
C PRO A 162 0.68 -2.86 15.95
N ILE A 163 0.03 -1.80 15.45
CA ILE A 163 0.30 -1.22 14.14
C ILE A 163 1.08 0.07 14.34
N SER A 164 2.27 0.15 13.78
CA SER A 164 3.15 1.32 13.87
C SER A 164 3.40 1.97 12.51
N PRO A 165 3.61 3.30 12.47
CA PRO A 165 4.00 3.98 11.25
C PRO A 165 5.43 3.60 10.84
N ARG A 166 5.61 3.29 9.56
CA ARG A 166 6.93 3.16 8.92
C ARG A 166 7.02 4.19 7.81
N LYS A 167 7.81 5.24 8.05
CA LYS A 167 8.01 6.32 7.09
C LYS A 167 8.71 5.80 5.84
N GLY A 168 8.26 6.28 4.68
CA GLY A 168 8.92 6.06 3.40
C GLY A 168 8.92 7.33 2.60
N GLN A 169 10.11 7.75 2.18
CA GLN A 169 10.30 8.92 1.33
C GLN A 169 10.42 8.49 -0.12
N MET A 170 9.89 9.29 -1.02
CA MET A 170 9.87 9.04 -2.46
C MET A 170 10.12 10.32 -3.21
N VAL A 171 10.58 10.17 -4.44
CA VAL A 171 10.78 11.29 -5.35
C VAL A 171 10.19 10.96 -6.72
N MET A 172 9.61 11.96 -7.37
CA MET A 172 9.14 11.90 -8.75
C MET A 172 10.07 12.71 -9.63
N VAL A 173 10.46 12.12 -10.75
CA VAL A 173 11.28 12.77 -11.77
C VAL A 173 10.58 12.75 -13.12
N GLU A 174 10.92 13.68 -14.01
CA GLU A 174 10.60 13.56 -15.44
C GLU A 174 11.52 12.54 -16.11
N GLU A 175 10.97 11.74 -17.04
CA GLU A 175 11.78 10.82 -17.85
C GLU A 175 12.85 11.60 -18.62
N PRO A 176 14.13 11.18 -18.54
CA PRO A 176 15.21 11.90 -19.18
C PRO A 176 15.28 11.60 -20.68
N GLY A 177 15.18 12.64 -21.48
CA GLY A 177 15.43 12.57 -22.93
C GLY A 177 14.58 11.54 -23.65
N GLN A 178 15.23 10.62 -24.37
CA GLN A 178 14.58 9.54 -25.12
C GLN A 178 14.56 8.20 -24.37
N ALA A 179 15.21 8.10 -23.21
CA ALA A 179 15.20 6.90 -22.40
C ALA A 179 13.85 6.78 -21.66
N ARG A 180 13.04 5.79 -22.05
CA ARG A 180 11.73 5.53 -21.44
C ARG A 180 11.70 4.16 -20.79
N LEU A 181 11.15 4.09 -19.58
CA LEU A 181 10.84 2.84 -18.91
C LEU A 181 9.45 2.34 -19.33
N ASN A 182 9.41 1.15 -19.94
CA ASN A 182 8.14 0.51 -20.33
C ASN A 182 7.63 -0.50 -19.30
N ALA A 183 8.34 -0.66 -18.20
CA ALA A 183 8.04 -1.58 -17.10
C ALA A 183 8.49 -0.97 -15.79
N VAL A 184 7.97 -1.46 -14.69
CA VAL A 184 8.55 -1.20 -13.37
C VAL A 184 9.95 -1.81 -13.34
N LEU A 185 10.93 -1.07 -12.85
CA LEU A 185 12.26 -1.58 -12.56
C LEU A 185 12.40 -1.68 -11.05
N ARG A 186 12.67 -2.88 -10.52
CA ARG A 186 12.71 -3.12 -9.07
C ARG A 186 13.91 -3.97 -8.70
N THR A 187 14.56 -3.60 -7.62
CA THR A 187 15.58 -4.39 -6.89
C THR A 187 15.21 -4.42 -5.41
N PRO A 188 15.92 -5.18 -4.55
CA PRO A 188 15.69 -5.12 -3.12
C PRO A 188 15.86 -3.72 -2.52
N GLU A 189 16.73 -2.89 -3.11
CA GLU A 189 17.06 -1.57 -2.56
C GLU A 189 16.19 -0.43 -3.10
N ILE A 190 15.69 -0.57 -4.34
CA ILE A 190 15.03 0.56 -5.01
C ILE A 190 14.05 0.09 -6.08
N TYR A 191 13.06 0.91 -6.35
CA TYR A 191 12.17 0.74 -7.50
C TYR A 191 12.00 2.05 -8.28
N LEU A 192 11.79 1.92 -9.58
CA LEU A 192 11.41 2.98 -10.50
C LEU A 192 10.07 2.59 -11.14
N VAL A 193 9.03 3.39 -10.93
CA VAL A 193 7.66 3.10 -11.40
C VAL A 193 7.23 4.18 -12.39
N PRO A 194 7.22 3.88 -13.71
CA PRO A 194 6.76 4.85 -14.70
C PRO A 194 5.26 5.11 -14.59
N ARG A 195 4.87 6.37 -14.79
CA ARG A 195 3.48 6.83 -14.75
C ARG A 195 2.81 6.84 -16.13
N GLY A 196 3.56 6.61 -17.19
CA GLY A 196 3.07 6.60 -18.56
C GLY A 196 2.78 7.98 -19.15
N ASP A 197 3.07 9.04 -18.42
CA ASP A 197 2.91 10.44 -18.79
C ASP A 197 4.26 11.19 -18.85
N GLY A 198 5.36 10.45 -18.91
CA GLY A 198 6.71 11.00 -18.88
C GLY A 198 7.25 11.28 -17.47
N ARG A 199 6.63 10.69 -16.44
CA ARG A 199 7.10 10.79 -15.06
C ARG A 199 7.41 9.40 -14.49
N ILE A 200 8.37 9.36 -13.57
CA ILE A 200 8.79 8.15 -12.87
C ILE A 200 8.80 8.43 -11.37
N VAL A 201 8.19 7.55 -10.58
CA VAL A 201 8.32 7.53 -9.13
C VAL A 201 9.47 6.61 -8.74
N ILE A 202 10.38 7.14 -7.94
CA ILE A 202 11.54 6.45 -7.39
C ILE A 202 11.34 6.30 -5.88
N GLY A 203 11.50 5.11 -5.36
CA GLY A 203 11.33 4.82 -3.93
C GLY A 203 11.96 3.51 -3.51
N ALA A 204 11.97 3.25 -2.23
CA ALA A 204 11.62 4.18 -1.18
C ALA A 204 12.46 3.89 0.06
N THR A 205 12.60 4.89 0.91
CA THR A 205 13.18 4.64 2.23
C THR A 205 12.24 3.80 3.11
N VAL A 206 12.78 3.21 4.16
CA VAL A 206 12.02 2.58 5.26
C VAL A 206 12.65 3.04 6.56
N GLU A 207 11.89 3.86 7.31
CA GLU A 207 12.41 4.55 8.48
C GLU A 207 11.48 4.37 9.68
N ASP A 208 12.06 4.35 10.86
CA ASP A 208 11.32 4.40 12.13
C ASP A 208 11.36 5.83 12.67
N ALA A 209 10.46 6.66 12.20
CA ALA A 209 10.40 8.09 12.51
C ALA A 209 9.07 8.50 13.18
N GLY A 210 8.34 7.50 13.74
CA GLY A 210 7.02 7.76 14.29
C GLY A 210 6.09 8.38 13.25
N PHE A 211 5.38 9.45 13.63
CA PHE A 211 4.46 10.16 12.75
C PHE A 211 5.09 11.33 11.97
N ASP A 212 6.41 11.48 12.02
CA ASP A 212 7.09 12.52 11.25
C ASP A 212 7.05 12.22 9.74
N LYS A 213 6.55 13.18 8.96
CA LYS A 213 6.46 13.13 7.48
C LYS A 213 7.39 14.13 6.79
N GLN A 214 8.33 14.73 7.52
CA GLN A 214 9.29 15.64 6.89
C GLN A 214 10.13 14.90 5.85
N VAL A 215 10.31 15.54 4.70
CA VAL A 215 11.17 15.04 3.64
C VAL A 215 12.60 15.52 3.90
N GLU A 216 13.55 14.60 3.85
CA GLU A 216 14.96 14.89 4.07
C GLU A 216 15.72 14.91 2.74
N ASN A 217 16.43 16.01 2.48
CA ASN A 217 17.22 16.16 1.25
C ASN A 217 18.27 15.06 1.09
N SER A 218 18.86 14.58 2.18
CA SER A 218 19.81 13.47 2.19
C SER A 218 19.17 12.15 1.73
N ALA A 219 17.96 11.85 2.17
CA ALA A 219 17.22 10.66 1.76
C ALA A 219 16.85 10.73 0.27
N ILE A 220 16.37 11.88 -0.20
CA ILE A 220 16.07 12.08 -1.63
C ILE A 220 17.32 11.95 -2.49
N ALA A 221 18.45 12.55 -2.08
CA ALA A 221 19.72 12.39 -2.78
C ALA A 221 20.18 10.92 -2.81
N GLY A 222 20.00 10.18 -1.71
CA GLY A 222 20.27 8.74 -1.64
C GLY A 222 19.43 7.95 -2.65
N LEU A 223 18.12 8.21 -2.72
CA LEU A 223 17.23 7.56 -3.70
C LEU A 223 17.65 7.84 -5.14
N LEU A 224 17.96 9.09 -5.47
CA LEU A 224 18.41 9.48 -6.81
C LEU A 224 19.74 8.82 -7.17
N ASN A 225 20.68 8.74 -6.22
CA ASN A 225 21.97 8.07 -6.43
C ASN A 225 21.80 6.56 -6.67
N SER A 226 20.96 5.88 -5.86
CA SER A 226 20.65 4.46 -6.04
C SER A 226 19.94 4.20 -7.38
N ALA A 227 18.98 5.06 -7.73
CA ALA A 227 18.29 4.97 -9.01
C ALA A 227 19.26 5.18 -10.18
N ALA A 228 20.17 6.16 -10.11
CA ALA A 228 21.17 6.45 -11.13
C ALA A 228 22.26 5.36 -11.23
N ALA A 229 22.51 4.62 -10.15
CA ALA A 229 23.38 3.44 -10.18
C ALA A 229 22.74 2.27 -10.93
N LEU A 230 21.40 2.12 -10.81
CA LEU A 230 20.64 1.08 -11.51
C LEU A 230 20.27 1.50 -12.95
N TRP A 231 19.81 2.73 -13.11
CA TRP A 231 19.37 3.29 -14.39
C TRP A 231 20.01 4.67 -14.60
N PRO A 232 21.24 4.73 -15.17
CA PRO A 232 22.02 5.95 -15.33
C PRO A 232 21.32 7.16 -15.94
N PRO A 233 20.33 7.02 -16.85
CA PRO A 233 19.59 8.17 -17.38
C PRO A 233 18.95 9.06 -16.33
N VAL A 234 18.65 8.56 -15.12
CA VAL A 234 18.11 9.38 -13.98
C VAL A 234 18.99 10.60 -13.68
N ARG A 235 20.31 10.56 -13.97
CA ARG A 235 21.21 11.69 -13.72
C ARG A 235 20.83 12.97 -14.46
N GLU A 236 20.14 12.83 -15.58
CA GLU A 236 19.67 13.94 -16.40
C GLU A 236 18.21 14.32 -16.12
N ALA A 237 17.56 13.57 -15.23
CA ALA A 237 16.15 13.76 -14.92
C ALA A 237 15.94 14.98 -14.02
N ARG A 238 14.88 15.73 -14.28
CA ARG A 238 14.45 16.84 -13.44
C ARG A 238 13.55 16.33 -12.32
N VAL A 239 13.85 16.66 -11.08
CA VAL A 239 12.96 16.39 -9.93
C VAL A 239 11.68 17.21 -10.06
N VAL A 240 10.52 16.56 -9.98
CA VAL A 240 9.20 17.20 -10.03
C VAL A 240 8.70 17.47 -8.62
N GLU A 241 8.75 16.45 -7.75
CA GLU A 241 8.33 16.54 -6.35
C GLU A 241 8.96 15.45 -5.50
N SER A 242 8.96 15.65 -4.20
CA SER A 242 9.30 14.63 -3.20
C SER A 242 8.28 14.65 -2.07
N TRP A 243 8.00 13.48 -1.49
CA TRP A 243 7.03 13.34 -0.40
C TRP A 243 7.38 12.16 0.51
N ALA A 244 6.71 12.11 1.65
CA ALA A 244 6.78 10.98 2.57
C ALA A 244 5.39 10.44 2.86
N GLY A 245 5.30 9.14 3.16
CA GLY A 245 4.10 8.46 3.61
C GLY A 245 4.38 7.56 4.80
N LEU A 246 3.37 7.32 5.63
CA LEU A 246 3.46 6.48 6.82
C LEU A 246 2.77 5.14 6.55
N ARG A 247 3.56 4.11 6.23
CA ARG A 247 3.03 2.76 6.03
C ARG A 247 2.56 2.18 7.35
N PRO A 248 1.32 1.65 7.46
CA PRO A 248 0.88 0.94 8.66
C PRO A 248 1.53 -0.44 8.71
N ALA A 249 2.44 -0.66 9.64
CA ALA A 249 3.18 -1.91 9.75
C ALA A 249 2.84 -2.64 11.06
N THR A 250 2.58 -3.93 10.95
CA THR A 250 2.55 -4.87 12.06
C THR A 250 3.95 -5.42 12.34
N PRO A 251 4.22 -6.00 13.52
CA PRO A 251 5.54 -6.58 13.82
C PRO A 251 5.97 -7.72 12.89
N ASP A 252 5.01 -8.47 12.34
CA ASP A 252 5.24 -9.61 11.45
C ASP A 252 5.10 -9.28 9.95
N GLY A 253 4.74 -8.03 9.61
CA GLY A 253 4.55 -7.58 8.24
C GLY A 253 3.28 -8.07 7.54
N LEU A 254 2.40 -8.81 8.25
CA LEU A 254 1.11 -9.27 7.74
C LEU A 254 -0.01 -8.31 8.16
N PRO A 255 -1.04 -8.09 7.33
CA PRO A 255 -2.19 -7.29 7.72
C PRO A 255 -2.97 -7.92 8.87
N VAL A 256 -3.74 -7.12 9.57
CA VAL A 256 -4.79 -7.59 10.49
C VAL A 256 -6.13 -7.37 9.81
N ILE A 257 -6.88 -8.47 9.65
CA ILE A 257 -8.22 -8.49 9.08
C ILE A 257 -9.02 -9.44 9.95
N ASP A 258 -9.75 -8.91 10.92
CA ASP A 258 -10.41 -9.73 11.94
C ASP A 258 -11.48 -8.95 12.70
N ALA A 259 -12.29 -9.67 13.49
CA ALA A 259 -13.08 -9.09 14.56
C ALA A 259 -12.16 -8.71 15.74
N CYS A 260 -12.29 -7.49 16.24
CA CYS A 260 -11.61 -7.03 17.46
C CYS A 260 -12.59 -6.76 18.62
N GLY A 261 -13.84 -7.16 18.45
CA GLY A 261 -14.94 -7.12 19.39
C GLY A 261 -16.13 -7.88 18.81
N GLU A 262 -17.29 -7.79 19.46
CA GLU A 262 -18.54 -8.39 18.93
C GLU A 262 -19.06 -7.63 17.70
N ARG A 263 -18.82 -6.31 17.65
CA ARG A 263 -19.27 -5.37 16.61
C ARG A 263 -18.17 -4.54 16.01
N CYS A 264 -16.96 -4.71 16.51
CA CYS A 264 -15.79 -3.99 16.04
C CYS A 264 -14.90 -4.91 15.20
N TRP A 265 -14.49 -4.41 14.04
CA TRP A 265 -13.66 -5.09 13.06
C TRP A 265 -12.44 -4.24 12.74
N ILE A 266 -11.37 -4.86 12.28
CA ILE A 266 -10.17 -4.18 11.85
C ILE A 266 -9.72 -4.65 10.47
N ALA A 267 -9.31 -3.69 9.64
CA ALA A 267 -8.64 -3.88 8.37
C ALA A 267 -7.43 -2.93 8.32
N GLY A 268 -6.26 -3.40 8.76
CA GLY A 268 -5.09 -2.55 8.93
C GLY A 268 -3.77 -3.29 8.79
N GLY A 269 -2.66 -2.58 9.01
CA GLY A 269 -1.35 -3.21 9.03
C GLY A 269 -0.82 -3.70 7.68
N HIS A 270 -1.33 -3.19 6.55
CA HIS A 270 -1.00 -3.67 5.20
C HIS A 270 0.43 -3.32 4.74
N PHE A 271 1.18 -2.59 5.54
CA PHE A 271 2.54 -2.14 5.27
C PHE A 271 2.69 -1.55 3.86
N ARG A 272 3.51 -2.17 3.00
CA ARG A 272 3.76 -1.68 1.63
C ARG A 272 2.73 -2.17 0.59
N ASN A 273 1.83 -3.07 0.99
CA ASN A 273 0.90 -3.75 0.09
C ASN A 273 -0.54 -3.20 0.12
N GLY A 274 -0.80 -2.07 0.80
CA GLY A 274 -2.16 -1.56 1.02
C GLY A 274 -2.96 -1.29 -0.26
N ILE A 275 -2.33 -0.79 -1.32
CA ILE A 275 -2.99 -0.62 -2.62
C ILE A 275 -3.33 -2.00 -3.19
N LEU A 276 -2.36 -2.89 -3.32
CA LEU A 276 -2.58 -4.23 -3.83
C LEU A 276 -3.71 -4.96 -3.10
N LEU A 277 -3.70 -4.94 -1.76
CA LEU A 277 -4.57 -5.77 -0.94
C LEU A 277 -5.99 -5.20 -0.73
N ALA A 278 -6.26 -3.97 -1.17
CA ALA A 278 -7.52 -3.29 -0.89
C ALA A 278 -8.77 -4.09 -1.28
N PRO A 279 -8.96 -4.59 -2.52
CA PRO A 279 -10.16 -5.34 -2.87
C PRO A 279 -10.22 -6.72 -2.20
N GLY A 280 -9.09 -7.42 -2.03
CA GLY A 280 -9.05 -8.71 -1.34
C GLY A 280 -9.37 -8.58 0.15
N THR A 281 -8.87 -7.54 0.81
CA THR A 281 -9.20 -7.22 2.21
C THR A 281 -10.70 -6.94 2.37
N ALA A 282 -11.27 -6.10 1.52
CA ALA A 282 -12.70 -5.79 1.56
C ALA A 282 -13.55 -7.05 1.34
N ARG A 283 -13.16 -7.92 0.41
CA ARG A 283 -13.84 -9.19 0.15
C ARG A 283 -13.79 -10.11 1.37
N LEU A 284 -12.60 -10.35 1.92
CA LEU A 284 -12.42 -11.23 3.07
C LEU A 284 -13.19 -10.71 4.29
N LEU A 285 -13.09 -9.40 4.60
CA LEU A 285 -13.79 -8.81 5.72
C LEU A 285 -15.32 -8.92 5.56
N ARG A 286 -15.86 -8.69 4.36
CA ARG A 286 -17.28 -8.88 4.07
C ARG A 286 -17.72 -10.33 4.32
N GLU A 287 -16.94 -11.31 3.85
CA GLU A 287 -17.21 -12.73 4.08
C GLU A 287 -17.24 -13.07 5.57
N MET A 288 -16.28 -12.54 6.35
CA MET A 288 -16.24 -12.72 7.80
C MET A 288 -17.48 -12.13 8.48
N MET A 289 -17.83 -10.89 8.14
CA MET A 289 -18.99 -10.20 8.73
C MET A 289 -20.33 -10.85 8.37
N SER A 290 -20.43 -11.50 7.20
CA SER A 290 -21.64 -12.18 6.73
C SER A 290 -21.68 -13.65 7.14
N GLY A 291 -20.65 -14.19 7.79
CA GLY A 291 -20.55 -15.62 8.13
C GLY A 291 -20.44 -16.52 6.90
N GLU A 292 -19.96 -15.99 5.77
CA GLU A 292 -19.74 -16.77 4.55
C GLU A 292 -18.42 -17.56 4.63
N MET A 293 -18.28 -18.55 3.77
CA MET A 293 -17.01 -19.27 3.61
C MET A 293 -15.94 -18.33 3.09
N HIS A 294 -14.79 -18.29 3.75
CA HIS A 294 -13.70 -17.39 3.39
C HIS A 294 -13.01 -17.83 2.10
N SER A 295 -12.78 -16.87 1.20
CA SER A 295 -12.04 -17.10 -0.06
C SER A 295 -10.57 -17.44 0.16
N VAL A 296 -9.99 -17.04 1.31
CA VAL A 296 -8.62 -17.36 1.73
C VAL A 296 -8.58 -17.71 3.21
N ASP A 297 -7.54 -18.42 3.63
CA ASP A 297 -7.33 -18.73 5.05
C ASP A 297 -7.02 -17.46 5.84
N ALA A 298 -7.95 -17.04 6.70
CA ALA A 298 -7.87 -15.81 7.48
C ALA A 298 -7.00 -15.94 8.75
N ARG A 299 -6.59 -17.15 9.16
CA ARG A 299 -5.87 -17.38 10.44
C ARG A 299 -4.57 -16.58 10.54
N ASN A 300 -3.88 -16.38 9.42
CA ASN A 300 -2.66 -15.57 9.38
C ASN A 300 -2.91 -14.06 9.61
N PHE A 301 -4.17 -13.62 9.51
CA PHE A 301 -4.56 -12.22 9.62
C PHE A 301 -5.30 -11.91 10.92
N ALA A 302 -5.48 -12.92 11.78
CA ALA A 302 -6.19 -12.78 13.04
C ALA A 302 -5.47 -11.84 14.02
N CYS A 303 -6.23 -10.99 14.73
CA CYS A 303 -5.68 -10.05 15.72
C CYS A 303 -5.11 -10.79 16.95
N GLY A 304 -5.66 -11.95 17.31
CA GLY A 304 -5.22 -12.77 18.42
C GLY A 304 -3.77 -13.27 18.34
N ARG A 305 -3.13 -13.21 17.17
CA ARG A 305 -1.71 -13.57 17.00
C ARG A 305 -0.75 -12.64 17.76
N PHE A 306 -1.23 -11.49 18.22
CA PHE A 306 -0.48 -10.54 19.03
C PHE A 306 -0.83 -10.59 20.53
N ALA A 307 -1.70 -11.51 20.98
CA ALA A 307 -2.18 -11.57 22.35
C ALA A 307 -1.04 -11.71 23.40
N ALA A 308 0.03 -12.43 23.06
CA ALA A 308 1.20 -12.55 23.92
C ALA A 308 2.04 -11.24 24.03
N ALA A 309 1.89 -10.30 23.10
CA ALA A 309 2.59 -9.03 23.11
C ALA A 309 1.85 -7.93 23.90
N THR A 310 0.57 -8.15 24.21
CA THR A 310 -0.29 -7.17 24.88
C THR A 310 -0.23 -7.25 26.41
N GLU A 311 0.35 -8.28 27.02
CA GLU A 311 0.50 -8.39 28.46
C GLU A 311 1.39 -7.30 29.12
N HIS A 312 2.07 -6.47 28.30
CA HIS A 312 2.92 -5.38 28.79
C HIS A 312 2.49 -3.98 28.35
N VAL A 313 1.35 -3.84 27.71
CA VAL A 313 0.78 -2.53 27.39
C VAL A 313 -0.33 -2.26 28.41
N GLU A 314 0.02 -1.61 29.54
CA GLU A 314 -0.97 -0.92 30.35
C GLU A 314 -1.77 -0.01 29.40
N LEU A 315 -3.09 -0.22 29.38
CA LEU A 315 -4.03 0.66 28.70
C LEU A 315 -3.78 2.09 29.19
N ILE A 316 -3.04 2.88 28.45
CA ILE A 316 -2.90 4.31 28.69
C ILE A 316 -4.29 4.89 28.47
N ARG A 317 -5.05 5.00 29.57
CA ARG A 317 -6.22 5.86 29.62
C ARG A 317 -5.70 7.28 29.41
N TYR A 318 -5.92 7.82 28.25
CA TYR A 318 -5.69 9.24 27.98
C TYR A 318 -6.71 10.01 28.82
N ASP A 319 -6.22 10.68 29.86
CA ASP A 319 -6.94 11.69 30.63
C ASP A 319 -6.66 13.04 29.96
N PRO A 320 -7.64 13.68 29.34
CA PRO A 320 -7.46 15.02 28.78
C PRO A 320 -7.51 16.02 29.94
N ALA A 321 -6.35 16.54 30.37
CA ALA A 321 -6.26 17.77 31.14
C ALA A 321 -6.13 18.97 30.20
#